data_655df29ea914b49bc1c03c7d1b0d501f
#
_entry.id   655df29ea914b49bc1c03c7d1b0d501f
#
_cell.length_a   1.000
_cell.length_b   1.000
_cell.length_c   1.000
_cell.angle_alpha   90.00
_cell.angle_beta   90.00
_cell.angle_gamma   90.00
#
_symmetry.space_group_name_H-M   'P 1'
#
loop_
_entity.id
_entity.type
_entity.pdbx_description
1 polymer ?
#
loop_
_entity_poly.entity_id
_entity_poly.type
_entity_poly.pdbx_seq_one_letter_code
_entity_poly.pdbx_strand_id
1 'polypeptide(L)'
;ETGIELCATLKKNLQTCFIPIILLTAKSQVEDQIEGIEMGADAYIPKPFNPRLLKANVRNLLNKSHQMRNLPTANNVRQEIQDKKQREVFDKLVELVNANLTDQQFSVDHLCLELGMNRTKLYSFIKSTTGMSLGNYIRKIRLDKAAELLRTTDMSISEVGYAVGIESPSYFTRTFKEQFGSSPSEFIKH
;
A
#
# COMPACT_ATOMS: atom_id res chain seq x y z
N GLU A 1 -6.21 16.33 -18.09
CA GLU A 1 -5.49 15.47 -17.14
C GLU A 1 -5.10 14.18 -17.83
N THR A 2 -3.83 13.85 -17.86
CA THR A 2 -3.30 12.61 -18.46
C THR A 2 -3.45 11.44 -17.50
N GLY A 3 -3.45 10.20 -18.01
CA GLY A 3 -3.50 9.01 -17.15
C GLY A 3 -2.28 8.91 -16.19
N ILE A 4 -1.13 9.45 -16.57
CA ILE A 4 0.08 9.50 -15.73
C ILE A 4 -0.11 10.51 -14.58
N GLU A 5 -0.66 11.69 -14.86
CA GLU A 5 -0.97 12.70 -13.84
C GLU A 5 -2.01 12.19 -12.83
N LEU A 6 -3.06 11.52 -13.32
CA LEU A 6 -4.07 10.89 -12.46
C LEU A 6 -3.43 9.79 -11.60
N CYS A 7 -2.59 8.94 -12.18
CA CYS A 7 -1.84 7.92 -11.45
C CYS A 7 -0.98 8.56 -10.35
N ALA A 8 -0.22 9.60 -10.69
CA ALA A 8 0.60 10.33 -9.74
C ALA A 8 -0.23 10.93 -8.59
N THR A 9 -1.39 11.51 -8.89
CA THR A 9 -2.32 12.07 -7.91
C THR A 9 -2.84 11.00 -6.96
N LEU A 10 -3.31 9.87 -7.49
CA LEU A 10 -3.81 8.75 -6.69
C LEU A 10 -2.71 8.10 -5.84
N LYS A 11 -1.49 8.00 -6.37
CA LYS A 11 -0.35 7.41 -5.65
C LYS A 11 0.30 8.37 -4.64
N LYS A 12 0.03 9.67 -4.72
CA LYS A 12 0.45 10.65 -3.71
C LYS A 12 -0.37 10.56 -2.43
N ASN A 13 -1.64 10.31 -2.55
CA ASN A 13 -2.55 10.27 -1.42
C ASN A 13 -2.44 8.93 -0.69
N LEU A 14 -2.17 8.95 0.61
CA LEU A 14 -2.05 7.74 1.44
C LEU A 14 -3.34 6.92 1.54
N GLN A 15 -4.49 7.52 1.25
CA GLN A 15 -5.77 6.81 1.22
C GLN A 15 -6.00 6.02 -0.07
N THR A 16 -5.30 6.37 -1.15
CA THR A 16 -5.46 5.72 -2.46
C THR A 16 -4.18 5.10 -3.01
N CYS A 17 -3.02 5.37 -2.43
CA CYS A 17 -1.73 4.88 -2.92
C CYS A 17 -1.61 3.35 -2.95
N PHE A 18 -2.44 2.64 -2.17
CA PHE A 18 -2.50 1.18 -2.12
C PHE A 18 -3.36 0.56 -3.23
N ILE A 19 -4.15 1.36 -3.96
CA ILE A 19 -4.97 0.87 -5.07
C ILE A 19 -4.05 0.49 -6.23
N PRO A 20 -4.05 -0.77 -6.70
CA PRO A 20 -3.28 -1.15 -7.87
C PRO A 20 -3.74 -0.39 -9.11
N ILE A 21 -2.80 0.21 -9.83
CA ILE A 21 -3.08 0.99 -11.04
C ILE A 21 -2.37 0.37 -12.23
N ILE A 22 -3.12 0.07 -13.28
CA ILE A 22 -2.59 -0.34 -14.59
C ILE A 22 -2.80 0.83 -15.55
N LEU A 23 -1.74 1.38 -16.09
CA LEU A 23 -1.80 2.40 -17.13
C LEU A 23 -2.00 1.74 -18.50
N LEU A 24 -3.11 2.08 -19.18
CA LEU A 24 -3.38 1.69 -20.57
C LEU A 24 -3.24 2.93 -21.45
N THR A 25 -2.21 2.98 -22.30
CA THR A 25 -1.82 4.20 -23.00
C THR A 25 -1.47 3.96 -24.45
N ALA A 26 -1.64 4.98 -25.31
CA ALA A 26 -1.15 4.97 -26.69
C ALA A 26 0.37 5.25 -26.79
N LYS A 27 0.98 5.75 -25.73
CA LYS A 27 2.42 5.99 -25.66
C LYS A 27 3.15 4.67 -25.48
N SER A 28 4.13 4.38 -26.34
CA SER A 28 4.82 3.09 -26.40
C SER A 28 6.34 3.23 -26.21
N GLN A 29 6.86 4.45 -26.08
CA GLN A 29 8.29 4.68 -25.89
C GLN A 29 8.74 4.19 -24.50
N VAL A 30 9.98 3.78 -24.40
CA VAL A 30 10.56 3.24 -23.15
C VAL A 30 10.58 4.30 -22.05
N GLU A 31 10.83 5.55 -22.44
CA GLU A 31 10.85 6.72 -21.55
C GLU A 31 9.48 6.94 -20.89
N ASP A 32 8.40 6.83 -21.65
CA ASP A 32 7.02 6.94 -21.12
C ASP A 32 6.66 5.79 -20.17
N GLN A 33 7.21 4.59 -20.42
CA GLN A 33 7.03 3.44 -19.53
C GLN A 33 7.78 3.63 -18.22
N ILE A 34 9.01 4.14 -18.28
CA ILE A 34 9.82 4.46 -17.11
C ILE A 34 9.11 5.52 -16.27
N GLU A 35 8.67 6.62 -16.90
CA GLU A 35 7.92 7.68 -16.22
C GLU A 35 6.66 7.13 -15.51
N GLY A 36 5.86 6.32 -16.19
CA GLY A 36 4.65 5.72 -15.61
C GLY A 36 4.93 4.83 -14.40
N ILE A 37 6.02 4.05 -14.45
CA ILE A 37 6.44 3.19 -13.33
C ILE A 37 7.00 4.02 -12.18
N GLU A 38 7.80 5.06 -12.48
CA GLU A 38 8.36 5.97 -11.46
C GLU A 38 7.27 6.77 -10.76
N MET A 39 6.16 7.08 -11.44
CA MET A 39 4.96 7.68 -10.84
C MET A 39 4.12 6.70 -10.01
N GLY A 40 4.57 5.43 -9.88
CA GLY A 40 4.01 4.44 -9.00
C GLY A 40 2.96 3.54 -9.62
N ALA A 41 2.78 3.52 -10.95
CA ALA A 41 1.94 2.54 -11.60
C ALA A 41 2.43 1.11 -11.33
N ASP A 42 1.50 0.19 -11.07
CA ASP A 42 1.82 -1.22 -10.80
C ASP A 42 2.04 -2.01 -12.09
N ALA A 43 1.51 -1.54 -13.21
CA ALA A 43 1.79 -2.02 -14.55
C ALA A 43 1.53 -0.93 -15.60
N TYR A 44 2.25 -1.02 -16.72
CA TYR A 44 2.12 -0.14 -17.88
C TYR A 44 1.91 -1.00 -19.13
N ILE A 45 0.84 -0.77 -19.88
CA ILE A 45 0.47 -1.58 -21.05
C ILE A 45 0.17 -0.64 -22.21
N PRO A 46 1.01 -0.63 -23.25
CA PRO A 46 0.76 0.19 -24.46
C PRO A 46 -0.41 -0.36 -25.28
N LYS A 47 -1.14 0.54 -25.92
CA LYS A 47 -2.16 0.22 -26.92
C LYS A 47 -1.52 0.12 -28.33
N PRO A 48 -1.94 -0.84 -29.16
CA PRO A 48 -2.93 -1.90 -28.93
C PRO A 48 -2.38 -3.02 -28.05
N PHE A 49 -3.17 -3.48 -27.07
CA PHE A 49 -2.72 -4.52 -26.12
C PHE A 49 -3.44 -5.86 -26.35
N ASN A 50 -2.78 -6.93 -25.95
CA ASN A 50 -3.37 -8.25 -25.94
C ASN A 50 -4.26 -8.42 -24.68
N PRO A 51 -5.57 -8.73 -24.82
CA PRO A 51 -6.45 -8.93 -23.67
C PRO A 51 -5.99 -10.02 -22.70
N ARG A 52 -5.25 -11.03 -23.18
CA ARG A 52 -4.66 -12.06 -22.32
C ARG A 52 -3.56 -11.49 -21.42
N LEU A 53 -2.74 -10.55 -21.95
CA LEU A 53 -1.72 -9.87 -21.18
C LEU A 53 -2.34 -8.98 -20.08
N LEU A 54 -3.38 -8.21 -20.42
CA LEU A 54 -4.11 -7.41 -19.45
C LEU A 54 -4.70 -8.29 -18.34
N LYS A 55 -5.40 -9.39 -18.71
CA LYS A 55 -5.93 -10.36 -17.74
C LYS A 55 -4.85 -10.94 -16.82
N ALA A 56 -3.69 -11.27 -17.37
CA ALA A 56 -2.56 -11.80 -16.61
C ALA A 56 -2.04 -10.77 -15.58
N ASN A 57 -1.87 -9.51 -15.99
CA ASN A 57 -1.46 -8.43 -15.09
C ASN A 57 -2.49 -8.20 -13.98
N VAL A 58 -3.78 -8.10 -14.31
CA VAL A 58 -4.85 -7.98 -13.31
C VAL A 58 -4.81 -9.15 -12.32
N ARG A 59 -4.72 -10.39 -12.81
CA ARG A 59 -4.63 -11.58 -11.95
C ARG A 59 -3.41 -11.54 -11.06
N ASN A 60 -2.25 -11.16 -11.61
CA ASN A 60 -1.01 -11.07 -10.83
C ASN A 60 -1.10 -10.01 -9.73
N LEU A 61 -1.71 -8.84 -10.01
CA LEU A 61 -1.90 -7.79 -9.02
C LEU A 61 -2.91 -8.21 -7.94
N LEU A 62 -3.96 -8.92 -8.32
CA LEU A 62 -4.92 -9.49 -7.36
C LEU A 62 -4.29 -10.61 -6.53
N ASN A 63 -3.52 -11.52 -7.14
CA ASN A 63 -2.84 -12.61 -6.43
C ASN A 63 -1.75 -12.09 -5.48
N LYS A 64 -1.04 -11.01 -5.83
CA LYS A 64 -0.11 -10.35 -4.91
C LYS A 64 -0.80 -9.84 -3.65
N SER A 65 -2.06 -9.43 -3.73
CA SER A 65 -2.84 -9.08 -2.54
C SER A 65 -3.19 -10.33 -1.68
N HIS A 66 -3.36 -11.49 -2.29
CA HIS A 66 -3.62 -12.75 -1.58
C HIS A 66 -2.36 -13.36 -0.94
N GLN A 67 -1.18 -13.15 -1.51
CA GLN A 67 0.09 -13.65 -0.94
C GLN A 67 0.50 -12.91 0.36
N MET A 68 -0.16 -11.81 0.71
CA MET A 68 0.07 -11.11 1.98
C MET A 68 -0.26 -11.92 3.23
N ARG A 69 -0.95 -13.06 3.10
CA ARG A 69 -1.31 -13.94 4.22
C ARG A 69 -0.09 -14.57 4.93
N ASN A 70 1.04 -14.71 4.24
CA ASN A 70 2.23 -15.41 4.74
C ASN A 70 3.45 -14.51 4.85
N LEU A 71 3.28 -13.18 4.77
CA LEU A 71 4.41 -12.27 4.90
C LEU A 71 4.75 -12.07 6.38
N PRO A 72 6.03 -11.97 6.72
CA PRO A 72 6.48 -11.72 8.09
C PRO A 72 5.78 -10.52 8.69
N THR A 73 5.45 -10.59 9.97
CA THR A 73 4.98 -9.42 10.71
C THR A 73 6.04 -8.32 10.70
N ALA A 74 5.65 -7.07 10.95
CA ALA A 74 6.60 -5.96 11.04
C ALA A 74 7.77 -6.28 11.99
N ASN A 75 7.52 -7.08 13.03
CA ASN A 75 8.56 -7.51 13.97
C ASN A 75 9.56 -8.49 13.32
N ASN A 76 9.10 -9.43 12.51
CA ASN A 76 10.00 -10.35 11.82
C ASN A 76 10.85 -9.63 10.76
N VAL A 77 10.26 -8.66 10.04
CA VAL A 77 11.01 -7.81 9.09
C VAL A 77 12.08 -6.99 9.82
N ARG A 78 11.76 -6.48 11.02
CA ARG A 78 12.72 -5.76 11.87
C ARG A 78 13.90 -6.64 12.31
N GLN A 79 13.67 -7.91 12.58
CA GLN A 79 14.75 -8.85 12.93
C GLN A 79 15.69 -9.14 11.77
N GLU A 80 15.20 -9.13 10.54
CA GLU A 80 15.99 -9.36 9.34
C GLU A 80 16.83 -8.14 8.92
N ILE A 81 16.42 -6.92 9.35
CA ILE A 81 17.18 -5.70 9.06
C ILE A 81 18.39 -5.62 10.01
N GLN A 82 19.56 -6.02 9.53
CA GLN A 82 20.82 -5.99 10.31
C GLN A 82 21.40 -4.58 10.46
N ASP A 83 21.12 -3.67 9.53
CA ASP A 83 21.63 -2.29 9.57
C ASP A 83 20.79 -1.42 10.53
N LYS A 84 21.40 -0.93 11.60
CA LYS A 84 20.77 -0.07 12.58
C LYS A 84 20.09 1.16 11.94
N LYS A 85 20.75 1.80 10.98
CA LYS A 85 20.21 2.98 10.29
C LYS A 85 18.96 2.66 9.46
N GLN A 86 18.93 1.47 8.84
CA GLN A 86 17.76 1.02 8.10
C GLN A 86 16.58 0.74 9.04
N ARG A 87 16.85 0.18 10.21
CA ARG A 87 15.83 -0.03 11.25
C ARG A 87 15.25 1.29 11.73
N GLU A 88 16.09 2.28 12.05
CA GLU A 88 15.63 3.60 12.48
C GLU A 88 14.72 4.27 11.46
N VAL A 89 15.09 4.22 10.17
CA VAL A 89 14.26 4.76 9.09
C VAL A 89 12.95 4.00 8.97
N PHE A 90 12.99 2.68 9.09
CA PHE A 90 11.81 1.82 9.00
C PHE A 90 10.85 2.07 10.17
N ASP A 91 11.36 2.17 11.38
CA ASP A 91 10.58 2.46 12.58
C ASP A 91 9.93 3.84 12.50
N LYS A 92 10.70 4.85 12.09
CA LYS A 92 10.17 6.21 11.87
C LYS A 92 9.06 6.23 10.82
N LEU A 93 9.18 5.46 9.74
CA LEU A 93 8.10 5.33 8.74
C LEU A 93 6.83 4.76 9.36
N VAL A 94 6.94 3.69 10.13
CA VAL A 94 5.78 3.07 10.80
C VAL A 94 5.13 4.05 11.78
N GLU A 95 5.91 4.77 12.55
CA GLU A 95 5.43 5.81 13.47
C GLU A 95 4.69 6.93 12.74
N LEU A 96 5.27 7.46 11.67
CA LEU A 96 4.66 8.51 10.86
C LEU A 96 3.32 8.07 10.24
N VAL A 97 3.25 6.85 9.73
CA VAL A 97 1.99 6.31 9.18
C VAL A 97 0.94 6.16 10.28
N ASN A 98 1.32 5.60 11.44
CA ASN A 98 0.38 5.41 12.56
C ASN A 98 -0.12 6.74 13.15
N ALA A 99 0.74 7.75 13.22
CA ALA A 99 0.36 9.08 13.72
C ALA A 99 -0.60 9.83 12.77
N ASN A 100 -0.64 9.46 11.49
CA ASN A 100 -1.37 10.19 10.46
C ASN A 100 -2.36 9.31 9.68
N LEU A 101 -2.94 8.28 10.31
CA LEU A 101 -3.83 7.31 9.65
C LEU A 101 -5.05 7.96 8.98
N THR A 102 -5.64 8.98 9.61
CA THR A 102 -6.84 9.68 9.15
C THR A 102 -6.55 11.02 8.48
N ASP A 103 -5.31 11.51 8.53
CA ASP A 103 -4.95 12.79 7.93
C ASP A 103 -4.92 12.70 6.40
N GLN A 104 -5.86 13.40 5.75
CA GLN A 104 -5.96 13.49 4.29
C GLN A 104 -4.83 14.32 3.66
N GLN A 105 -4.19 15.21 4.42
CA GLN A 105 -3.07 16.03 3.98
C GLN A 105 -1.74 15.25 4.01
N PHE A 106 -1.67 14.17 4.79
CA PHE A 106 -0.49 13.35 4.90
C PHE A 106 -0.24 12.54 3.63
N SER A 107 0.80 12.88 2.92
CA SER A 107 1.12 12.37 1.59
C SER A 107 2.44 11.60 1.55
N VAL A 108 2.69 10.90 0.45
CA VAL A 108 4.00 10.26 0.19
C VAL A 108 5.13 11.30 0.16
N ASP A 109 4.87 12.54 -0.29
CA ASP A 109 5.87 13.60 -0.27
C ASP A 109 6.21 14.02 1.17
N HIS A 110 5.24 14.04 2.07
CA HIS A 110 5.47 14.27 3.48
C HIS A 110 6.35 13.17 4.10
N LEU A 111 6.06 11.90 3.78
CA LEU A 111 6.94 10.78 4.18
C LEU A 111 8.37 10.94 3.65
N CYS A 112 8.51 11.33 2.39
CA CYS A 112 9.82 11.57 1.79
C CYS A 112 10.59 12.68 2.53
N LEU A 113 9.92 13.77 2.86
CA LEU A 113 10.51 14.89 3.60
C LEU A 113 10.98 14.46 4.99
N GLU A 114 10.08 13.83 5.76
CA GLU A 114 10.34 13.39 7.13
C GLU A 114 11.42 12.32 7.24
N LEU A 115 11.55 11.46 6.22
CA LEU A 115 12.56 10.40 6.17
C LEU A 115 13.86 10.84 5.50
N GLY A 116 13.93 12.06 4.94
CA GLY A 116 15.09 12.54 4.20
C GLY A 116 15.39 11.72 2.93
N MET A 117 14.35 11.26 2.25
CA MET A 117 14.45 10.41 1.05
C MET A 117 13.65 11.02 -0.11
N ASN A 118 14.12 10.81 -1.34
CA ASN A 118 13.27 11.01 -2.51
C ASN A 118 12.33 9.81 -2.70
N ARG A 119 11.31 9.95 -3.55
CA ARG A 119 10.31 8.90 -3.81
C ARG A 119 10.94 7.60 -4.27
N THR A 120 11.80 7.65 -5.28
CA THR A 120 12.47 6.45 -5.84
C THR A 120 13.19 5.69 -4.75
N LYS A 121 13.93 6.38 -3.88
CA LYS A 121 14.66 5.77 -2.77
C LYS A 121 13.71 5.17 -1.73
N LEU A 122 12.61 5.85 -1.39
CA LEU A 122 11.60 5.36 -0.46
C LEU A 122 10.91 4.08 -1.00
N TYR A 123 10.47 4.11 -2.26
CA TYR A 123 9.85 2.94 -2.91
C TYR A 123 10.81 1.76 -2.98
N SER A 124 12.07 1.99 -3.40
CA SER A 124 13.09 0.95 -3.47
C SER A 124 13.43 0.40 -2.08
N PHE A 125 13.56 1.26 -1.08
CA PHE A 125 13.82 0.86 0.32
C PHE A 125 12.73 -0.05 0.85
N ILE A 126 11.46 0.34 0.73
CA ILE A 126 10.36 -0.50 1.20
C ILE A 126 10.28 -1.80 0.41
N LYS A 127 10.46 -1.74 -0.91
CA LYS A 127 10.43 -2.95 -1.74
C LYS A 127 11.53 -3.93 -1.38
N SER A 128 12.76 -3.47 -1.17
CA SER A 128 13.89 -4.33 -0.80
C SER A 128 13.77 -4.89 0.61
N THR A 129 13.23 -4.09 1.55
CA THR A 129 13.12 -4.46 2.96
C THR A 129 11.94 -5.39 3.23
N THR A 130 10.79 -5.15 2.58
CA THR A 130 9.53 -5.85 2.89
C THR A 130 9.05 -6.78 1.78
N GLY A 131 9.64 -6.71 0.60
CA GLY A 131 9.13 -7.37 -0.59
C GLY A 131 7.85 -6.75 -1.17
N MET A 132 7.29 -5.73 -0.52
CA MET A 132 6.00 -5.10 -0.89
C MET A 132 6.20 -3.75 -1.59
N SER A 133 5.17 -3.29 -2.31
CA SER A 133 5.09 -1.87 -2.68
C SER A 133 4.80 -1.02 -1.44
N LEU A 134 5.20 0.27 -1.46
CA LEU A 134 4.94 1.22 -0.38
C LEU A 134 3.44 1.26 -0.03
N GLY A 135 2.57 1.33 -1.04
CA GLY A 135 1.13 1.36 -0.81
C GLY A 135 0.60 0.10 -0.12
N ASN A 136 1.06 -1.07 -0.54
CA ASN A 136 0.67 -2.34 0.11
C ASN A 136 1.18 -2.40 1.56
N TYR A 137 2.37 -1.87 1.82
CA TYR A 137 2.93 -1.86 3.15
C TYR A 137 2.18 -0.89 4.08
N ILE A 138 1.83 0.31 3.60
CA ILE A 138 0.98 1.26 4.36
C ILE A 138 -0.40 0.63 4.66
N ARG A 139 -1.01 -0.04 3.67
CA ARG A 139 -2.27 -0.77 3.90
C ARG A 139 -2.12 -1.82 5.00
N LYS A 140 -1.01 -2.57 4.98
CA LYS A 140 -0.71 -3.55 6.03
C LYS A 140 -0.66 -2.90 7.41
N ILE A 141 0.05 -1.79 7.59
CA ILE A 141 0.13 -1.05 8.86
C ILE A 141 -1.29 -0.65 9.33
N ARG A 142 -2.11 -0.12 8.43
CA ARG A 142 -3.50 0.27 8.75
C ARG A 142 -4.35 -0.91 9.21
N LEU A 143 -4.25 -2.04 8.55
CA LEU A 143 -5.01 -3.23 8.91
C LEU A 143 -4.48 -3.88 10.21
N ASP A 144 -3.17 -3.84 10.46
CA ASP A 144 -2.59 -4.28 11.73
C ASP A 144 -3.11 -3.40 12.89
N LYS A 145 -3.19 -2.07 12.69
CA LYS A 145 -3.79 -1.15 13.67
C LYS A 145 -5.30 -1.39 13.83
N ALA A 146 -6.01 -1.68 12.75
CA ALA A 146 -7.42 -2.06 12.83
C ALA A 146 -7.64 -3.31 13.69
N ALA A 147 -6.80 -4.33 13.51
CA ALA A 147 -6.87 -5.56 14.31
C ALA A 147 -6.59 -5.30 15.81
N GLU A 148 -5.69 -4.35 16.11
CA GLU A 148 -5.45 -3.89 17.48
C GLU A 148 -6.70 -3.20 18.04
N LEU A 149 -7.27 -2.22 17.33
CA LEU A 149 -8.46 -1.48 17.76
C LEU A 149 -9.67 -2.41 17.98
N LEU A 150 -9.89 -3.36 17.10
CA LEU A 150 -10.97 -4.36 17.22
C LEU A 150 -10.85 -5.22 18.48
N ARG A 151 -9.64 -5.39 19.03
CA ARG A 151 -9.41 -6.18 20.25
C ARG A 151 -9.43 -5.34 21.53
N THR A 152 -9.08 -4.06 21.43
CA THR A 152 -8.79 -3.22 22.60
C THR A 152 -9.84 -2.14 22.84
N THR A 153 -10.81 -1.97 21.94
CA THR A 153 -11.84 -0.94 22.05
C THR A 153 -13.22 -1.50 21.74
N ASP A 154 -14.27 -0.78 22.16
CA ASP A 154 -15.67 -1.09 21.85
C ASP A 154 -16.14 -0.43 20.53
N MET A 155 -15.23 0.03 19.69
CA MET A 155 -15.55 0.66 18.41
C MET A 155 -16.24 -0.33 17.48
N SER A 156 -17.26 0.14 16.76
CA SER A 156 -17.88 -0.62 15.69
C SER A 156 -16.87 -0.87 14.53
N ILE A 157 -17.11 -1.89 13.73
CA ILE A 157 -16.27 -2.20 12.57
C ILE A 157 -16.12 -1.01 11.62
N SER A 158 -17.19 -0.23 11.43
CA SER A 158 -17.15 0.97 10.60
C SER A 158 -16.30 2.07 11.21
N GLU A 159 -16.44 2.32 12.51
CA GLU A 159 -15.60 3.30 13.22
C GLU A 159 -14.12 2.92 13.17
N VAL A 160 -13.79 1.64 13.33
CA VAL A 160 -12.41 1.15 13.17
C VAL A 160 -11.91 1.38 11.74
N GLY A 161 -12.72 1.10 10.72
CA GLY A 161 -12.37 1.40 9.33
C GLY A 161 -12.00 2.87 9.12
N TYR A 162 -12.84 3.79 9.62
CA TYR A 162 -12.56 5.24 9.58
C TYR A 162 -11.31 5.62 10.37
N ALA A 163 -11.15 5.08 11.58
CA ALA A 163 -10.02 5.38 12.45
C ALA A 163 -8.67 4.99 11.86
N VAL A 164 -8.65 3.99 10.95
CA VAL A 164 -7.43 3.59 10.24
C VAL A 164 -7.35 4.15 8.81
N GLY A 165 -8.23 5.11 8.45
CA GLY A 165 -8.22 5.80 7.15
C GLY A 165 -8.69 4.92 5.99
N ILE A 166 -9.60 3.97 6.23
CA ILE A 166 -10.24 3.15 5.19
C ILE A 166 -11.74 3.44 5.21
N GLU A 167 -12.18 4.40 4.40
CA GLU A 167 -13.54 4.93 4.40
C GLU A 167 -14.60 3.96 3.82
N SER A 168 -14.19 3.05 2.92
CA SER A 168 -15.12 2.10 2.29
C SER A 168 -15.27 0.83 3.15
N PRO A 169 -16.43 0.58 3.78
CA PRO A 169 -16.66 -0.60 4.62
C PRO A 169 -16.48 -1.92 3.86
N SER A 170 -16.92 -1.97 2.61
CA SER A 170 -16.78 -3.16 1.75
C SER A 170 -15.31 -3.44 1.43
N TYR A 171 -14.55 -2.39 1.14
CA TYR A 171 -13.11 -2.50 0.89
C TYR A 171 -12.37 -2.90 2.17
N PHE A 172 -12.71 -2.29 3.32
CA PHE A 172 -12.14 -2.64 4.63
C PHE A 172 -12.35 -4.11 4.95
N THR A 173 -13.60 -4.58 4.91
CA THR A 173 -13.95 -5.98 5.23
C THR A 173 -13.21 -6.96 4.33
N ARG A 174 -13.15 -6.68 3.02
CA ARG A 174 -12.44 -7.54 2.06
C ARG A 174 -10.95 -7.60 2.35
N THR A 175 -10.29 -6.46 2.47
CA THR A 175 -8.83 -6.41 2.68
C THR A 175 -8.41 -6.93 4.05
N PHE A 176 -9.24 -6.71 5.06
CA PHE A 176 -9.04 -7.30 6.39
C PHE A 176 -9.09 -8.84 6.32
N LYS A 177 -10.12 -9.39 5.67
CA LYS A 177 -10.23 -10.85 5.46
C LYS A 177 -9.06 -11.40 4.62
N GLU A 178 -8.61 -10.67 3.62
CA GLU A 178 -7.43 -11.02 2.83
C GLU A 178 -6.16 -11.11 3.70
N GLN A 179 -5.99 -10.22 4.67
CA GLN A 179 -4.80 -10.18 5.52
C GLN A 179 -4.85 -11.17 6.68
N PHE A 180 -6.00 -11.29 7.37
CA PHE A 180 -6.12 -12.06 8.60
C PHE A 180 -6.85 -13.41 8.45
N GLY A 181 -7.40 -13.71 7.28
CA GLY A 181 -8.10 -14.96 6.99
C GLY A 181 -9.57 -14.98 7.44
N SER A 182 -9.99 -14.07 8.31
CA SER A 182 -11.35 -13.91 8.82
C SER A 182 -11.85 -12.47 8.61
N SER A 183 -13.17 -12.30 8.53
CA SER A 183 -13.77 -10.98 8.49
C SER A 183 -13.60 -10.25 9.84
N PRO A 184 -13.68 -8.90 9.88
CA PRO A 184 -13.63 -8.16 11.14
C PRO A 184 -14.63 -8.66 12.18
N SER A 185 -15.85 -9.01 11.76
CA SER A 185 -16.91 -9.52 12.64
C SER A 185 -16.62 -10.92 13.19
N GLU A 186 -15.94 -11.76 12.44
CA GLU A 186 -15.46 -13.07 12.92
C GLU A 186 -14.26 -12.92 13.84
N PHE A 187 -13.39 -11.97 13.54
CA PHE A 187 -12.15 -11.72 14.29
C PHE A 187 -12.39 -11.22 15.74
N ILE A 188 -13.47 -10.46 15.97
CA ILE A 188 -13.84 -9.96 17.31
C ILE A 188 -14.37 -11.10 18.20
N LYS A 189 -14.93 -12.19 17.61
CA LYS A 189 -15.55 -13.29 18.36
C LYS A 189 -14.54 -14.31 18.92
N HIS A 190 -13.30 -14.16 18.54
CA HIS A 190 -12.17 -15.01 18.97
C HIS A 190 -11.19 -14.26 19.85
#